data_38e570940feebe1bf906ef35b1069252
#
_entry.id   38e570940feebe1bf906ef35b1069252
#
_cell.length_a   1.000
_cell.length_b   1.000
_cell.length_c   1.000
_cell.angle_alpha   90.00
_cell.angle_beta   90.00
_cell.angle_gamma   90.00
#
_symmetry.space_group_name_H-M   'P 1'
#
loop_
_entity.id
_entity.type
_entity.pdbx_description
1 polymer ?
#
loop_
_entity_poly.entity_id
_entity_poly.type
_entity_poly.pdbx_seq_one_letter_code
_entity_poly.pdbx_strand_id
1 'polypeptide(L)'
;MKTFFTKSALYLALTIPAFFFLGCDDSEEGGSYEFSVEPTVLTFSAKQETQTLSVRTYGDWSIVLPQDAAWLKVSAMSGRGPAEIEVTAENYYRTDTSRTARLTVTGGNSGDFPVEVVQQKLQMNDLSAAGKANCYIVPTSGDFAIDAATQGNSESEQVGEWTSAELLWEDNRELITDLYGDPESKRIFFSTAAAGNAVIAVKDASGKILWSWHIWATDFDPNAKTLKYTNDNGSTWEFMDRNLGAANAESGSFGAFGLLYQWGRKDPFTAATAFAPENPSE
;
A
#
# COMPACT_ATOMS: atom_id res chain seq x y z
N MET A 1 6.93 28.52 -34.77
CA MET A 1 7.40 29.10 -33.51
C MET A 1 7.12 28.05 -32.43
N LYS A 2 8.15 27.22 -32.09
CA LYS A 2 8.00 26.08 -31.21
C LYS A 2 8.44 26.51 -29.80
N THR A 3 7.52 26.50 -28.86
CA THR A 3 7.81 26.76 -27.46
C THR A 3 7.94 25.44 -26.71
N PHE A 4 9.17 25.14 -26.30
CA PHE A 4 9.47 24.00 -25.42
C PHE A 4 9.14 24.39 -23.98
N PHE A 5 8.26 23.65 -23.32
CA PHE A 5 8.10 23.68 -21.87
C PHE A 5 9.02 22.61 -21.25
N THR A 6 10.08 23.07 -20.63
CA THR A 6 10.95 22.25 -19.78
C THR A 6 10.29 22.04 -18.43
N LYS A 7 10.01 20.79 -18.06
CA LYS A 7 9.65 20.41 -16.69
C LYS A 7 10.91 20.48 -15.83
N SER A 8 10.95 21.45 -14.93
CA SER A 8 12.00 21.53 -13.90
C SER A 8 11.62 20.55 -12.77
N ALA A 9 12.33 19.45 -12.68
CA ALA A 9 12.34 18.60 -11.48
C ALA A 9 13.13 19.34 -10.41
N LEU A 10 12.47 19.70 -9.31
CA LEU A 10 13.09 20.32 -8.15
C LEU A 10 13.75 19.21 -7.32
N TYR A 11 15.04 18.93 -7.58
CA TYR A 11 15.85 18.12 -6.69
C TYR A 11 16.21 18.97 -5.47
N LEU A 12 15.62 18.63 -4.31
CA LEU A 12 16.07 19.16 -3.03
C LEU A 12 17.39 18.47 -2.68
N ALA A 13 18.49 19.10 -3.08
CA ALA A 13 19.82 18.67 -2.68
C ALA A 13 20.01 18.98 -1.19
N LEU A 14 19.98 17.94 -0.37
CA LEU A 14 20.41 18.01 1.02
C LEU A 14 21.94 18.14 1.01
N THR A 15 22.45 19.36 1.13
CA THR A 15 23.88 19.62 1.31
C THR A 15 24.26 19.29 2.74
N ILE A 16 24.95 18.17 2.91
CA ILE A 16 25.66 17.84 4.15
C ILE A 16 26.90 18.73 4.20
N PRO A 17 27.09 19.60 5.21
CA PRO A 17 28.33 20.32 5.34
C PRO A 17 29.44 19.34 5.78
N ALA A 18 30.41 19.10 4.90
CA ALA A 18 31.63 18.42 5.28
C ALA A 18 32.43 19.34 6.19
N PHE A 19 32.45 19.05 7.48
CA PHE A 19 33.39 19.68 8.43
C PHE A 19 34.76 19.00 8.28
N PHE A 20 35.67 19.68 7.61
CA PHE A 20 37.09 19.35 7.71
C PHE A 20 37.62 19.82 9.06
N PHE A 21 37.92 18.91 9.97
CA PHE A 21 38.74 19.17 11.12
C PHE A 21 40.22 18.87 10.77
N LEU A 22 40.99 19.91 10.51
CA LEU A 22 42.44 19.90 10.63
C LEU A 22 42.77 20.48 11.99
N GLY A 23 43.25 19.64 12.89
CA GLY A 23 43.76 20.05 14.20
C GLY A 23 44.26 18.82 14.96
N CYS A 24 45.54 18.47 14.75
CA CYS A 24 46.26 17.68 15.75
C CYS A 24 46.49 18.58 16.97
N ASP A 25 45.91 18.22 18.07
CA ASP A 25 46.40 18.60 19.38
C ASP A 25 46.35 17.37 20.30
N ASP A 26 47.55 16.83 20.60
CA ASP A 26 47.74 15.75 21.56
C ASP A 26 47.50 16.29 22.95
N SER A 27 46.29 16.28 23.42
CA SER A 27 45.95 16.34 24.83
C SER A 27 44.99 15.17 25.11
N GLU A 28 45.51 14.17 25.81
CA GLU A 28 44.70 13.13 26.44
C GLU A 28 43.75 13.75 27.48
N GLU A 29 42.71 14.43 27.02
CA GLU A 29 41.52 14.62 27.83
C GLU A 29 40.59 13.47 27.54
N GLY A 30 40.47 12.55 28.50
CA GLY A 30 39.48 11.51 28.53
C GLY A 30 38.08 12.13 28.46
N GLY A 31 37.63 12.52 27.27
CA GLY A 31 36.29 12.98 27.01
C GLY A 31 35.36 11.81 27.31
N SER A 32 34.63 11.89 28.41
CA SER A 32 33.51 11.01 28.68
C SER A 32 32.44 11.36 27.63
N TYR A 33 32.42 10.62 26.54
CA TYR A 33 31.30 10.69 25.62
C TYR A 33 30.09 10.18 26.38
N GLU A 34 29.17 11.09 26.60
CA GLU A 34 27.89 10.78 27.20
C GLU A 34 27.16 9.79 26.29
N PHE A 35 26.68 8.69 26.86
CA PHE A 35 25.87 7.71 26.10
C PHE A 35 24.63 8.40 25.59
N SER A 36 24.38 8.33 24.27
CA SER A 36 23.19 8.90 23.67
C SER A 36 22.60 7.99 22.61
N VAL A 37 21.28 8.09 22.47
CA VAL A 37 20.48 7.35 21.49
C VAL A 37 19.57 8.31 20.78
N GLU A 38 19.64 8.36 19.47
CA GLU A 38 18.83 9.25 18.63
C GLU A 38 18.35 8.54 17.35
N PRO A 39 17.11 8.82 16.94
CA PRO A 39 16.09 9.62 17.63
C PRO A 39 15.45 8.87 18.81
N THR A 40 14.82 9.61 19.72
CA THR A 40 14.08 9.03 20.85
C THR A 40 12.67 8.57 20.48
N VAL A 41 12.21 8.91 19.27
CA VAL A 41 10.92 8.50 18.70
C VAL A 41 11.13 8.10 17.24
N LEU A 42 10.71 6.91 16.89
CA LEU A 42 10.63 6.41 15.50
C LEU A 42 9.16 6.36 15.09
N THR A 43 8.83 7.00 13.97
CA THR A 43 7.46 6.98 13.43
C THR A 43 7.44 6.35 12.05
N PHE A 44 6.80 5.20 11.94
CA PHE A 44 6.68 4.41 10.72
C PHE A 44 5.31 4.61 10.06
N SER A 45 5.27 4.52 8.74
CA SER A 45 4.03 4.34 8.00
C SER A 45 3.42 2.96 8.28
N ALA A 46 2.23 2.70 7.77
CA ALA A 46 1.60 1.38 7.89
C ALA A 46 2.30 0.30 7.03
N LYS A 47 2.98 0.70 5.95
CA LYS A 47 3.75 -0.22 5.11
C LYS A 47 5.10 -0.54 5.74
N GLN A 48 5.67 -1.68 5.36
CA GLN A 48 7.01 -2.04 5.83
C GLN A 48 8.00 -0.92 5.53
N GLU A 49 8.71 -0.50 6.55
CA GLU A 49 9.65 0.62 6.49
C GLU A 49 10.83 0.37 7.43
N THR A 50 12.00 0.87 7.06
CA THR A 50 13.22 0.80 7.87
C THR A 50 13.70 2.20 8.16
N GLN A 51 14.00 2.48 9.44
CA GLN A 51 14.60 3.72 9.91
C GLN A 51 15.84 3.43 10.71
N THR A 52 16.72 4.42 10.85
CA THR A 52 18.01 4.29 11.54
C THR A 52 17.93 4.85 12.95
N LEU A 53 18.48 4.11 13.91
CA LEU A 53 18.69 4.50 15.30
C LEU A 53 20.20 4.60 15.55
N SER A 54 20.69 5.78 15.89
CA SER A 54 22.10 6.03 16.19
C SER A 54 22.36 5.81 17.68
N VAL A 55 23.33 4.97 17.99
CA VAL A 55 23.87 4.79 19.34
C VAL A 55 25.28 5.39 19.40
N ARG A 56 25.51 6.32 20.31
CA ARG A 56 26.82 6.96 20.52
C ARG A 56 27.34 6.62 21.91
N THR A 57 28.44 5.86 21.96
CA THR A 57 29.09 5.41 23.19
C THR A 57 30.46 4.85 22.85
N TYR A 58 31.33 4.73 23.84
CA TYR A 58 32.56 3.94 23.76
C TYR A 58 32.44 2.57 24.45
N GLY A 59 31.34 2.37 25.20
CA GLY A 59 31.08 1.16 25.95
C GLY A 59 30.27 0.13 25.17
N ASP A 60 29.86 -0.89 25.86
CA ASP A 60 28.95 -1.90 25.38
C ASP A 60 27.53 -1.40 25.48
N TRP A 61 26.67 -1.83 24.55
CA TRP A 61 25.24 -1.55 24.52
C TRP A 61 24.44 -2.77 24.15
N SER A 62 23.17 -2.80 24.55
CA SER A 62 22.22 -3.83 24.14
C SER A 62 20.83 -3.21 23.91
N ILE A 63 20.03 -3.86 23.05
CA ILE A 63 18.67 -3.47 22.75
C ILE A 63 17.71 -4.53 23.30
N VAL A 64 16.67 -4.08 23.98
CA VAL A 64 15.57 -4.92 24.45
C VAL A 64 14.31 -4.53 23.71
N LEU A 65 13.72 -5.49 22.99
CA LEU A 65 12.40 -5.34 22.38
C LEU A 65 11.33 -5.92 23.31
N PRO A 66 10.16 -5.28 23.44
CA PRO A 66 9.07 -5.85 24.20
C PRO A 66 8.53 -7.12 23.52
N GLN A 67 8.01 -8.06 24.31
CA GLN A 67 7.54 -9.36 23.80
C GLN A 67 6.36 -9.26 22.83
N ASP A 68 5.55 -8.23 22.95
CA ASP A 68 4.39 -7.93 22.10
C ASP A 68 4.76 -7.16 20.81
N ALA A 69 6.05 -6.82 20.62
CA ALA A 69 6.55 -6.13 19.45
C ALA A 69 7.27 -7.05 18.44
N ALA A 70 6.75 -8.25 18.21
CA ALA A 70 7.29 -9.19 17.21
C ALA A 70 7.33 -8.62 15.77
N TRP A 71 6.58 -7.54 15.53
CA TRP A 71 6.53 -6.80 14.29
C TRP A 71 7.72 -5.84 14.06
N LEU A 72 8.57 -5.65 15.08
CA LEU A 72 9.80 -4.89 14.98
C LEU A 72 11.00 -5.83 14.85
N LYS A 73 11.90 -5.46 13.93
CA LYS A 73 13.20 -6.12 13.76
C LYS A 73 14.30 -5.07 13.88
N VAL A 74 15.40 -5.44 14.45
CA VAL A 74 16.60 -4.59 14.55
C VAL A 74 17.79 -5.33 13.93
N SER A 75 18.69 -4.60 13.27
CA SER A 75 19.85 -5.18 12.61
C SER A 75 20.89 -5.76 13.60
N ALA A 76 20.90 -5.27 14.84
CA ALA A 76 21.73 -5.78 15.90
C ALA A 76 21.07 -5.61 17.28
N MET A 77 21.21 -6.61 18.15
CA MET A 77 20.66 -6.58 19.52
C MET A 77 21.68 -6.12 20.54
N SER A 78 22.97 -6.06 20.19
CA SER A 78 24.05 -5.61 21.07
C SER A 78 25.28 -5.26 20.25
N GLY A 79 26.17 -4.47 20.86
CA GLY A 79 27.43 -4.10 20.25
C GLY A 79 28.34 -3.33 21.21
N ARG A 80 29.42 -2.80 20.67
CA ARG A 80 30.37 -1.94 21.39
C ARG A 80 30.77 -0.74 20.53
N GLY A 81 30.82 0.44 21.16
CA GLY A 81 31.12 1.69 20.46
C GLY A 81 29.94 2.26 19.70
N PRO A 82 30.17 3.31 18.89
CA PRO A 82 29.13 3.94 18.09
C PRO A 82 28.55 2.97 17.06
N ALA A 83 27.24 3.02 16.84
CA ALA A 83 26.56 2.13 15.88
C ALA A 83 25.33 2.82 15.29
N GLU A 84 25.06 2.49 14.03
CA GLU A 84 23.82 2.79 13.33
C GLU A 84 23.01 1.49 13.23
N ILE A 85 21.85 1.46 13.86
CA ILE A 85 20.98 0.29 13.95
C ILE A 85 19.77 0.51 13.05
N GLU A 86 19.57 -0.37 12.10
CA GLU A 86 18.35 -0.39 11.32
C GLU A 86 17.21 -0.98 12.15
N VAL A 87 16.14 -0.23 12.27
CA VAL A 87 14.88 -0.66 12.89
C VAL A 87 13.86 -0.80 11.78
N THR A 88 13.36 -2.00 11.57
CA THR A 88 12.35 -2.31 10.55
C THR A 88 11.03 -2.62 11.21
N ALA A 89 9.97 -1.90 10.81
CA ALA A 89 8.59 -2.22 11.14
C ALA A 89 7.96 -3.01 10.00
N GLU A 90 7.29 -4.11 10.31
CA GLU A 90 6.56 -4.92 9.32
C GLU A 90 5.23 -4.24 8.95
N ASN A 91 4.60 -4.66 7.83
CA ASN A 91 3.29 -4.17 7.40
C ASN A 91 2.24 -4.23 8.53
N TYR A 92 1.41 -3.18 8.58
CA TYR A 92 0.33 -3.06 9.56
C TYR A 92 -0.99 -2.72 8.85
N TYR A 93 -1.84 -3.73 8.68
CA TYR A 93 -3.08 -3.64 7.88
C TYR A 93 -4.30 -3.18 8.68
N ARG A 94 -4.13 -2.48 9.81
CA ARG A 94 -5.24 -1.93 10.59
C ARG A 94 -5.54 -0.49 10.15
N THR A 95 -6.81 -0.21 9.95
CA THR A 95 -7.30 1.11 9.51
C THR A 95 -7.92 1.92 10.65
N ASP A 96 -8.16 1.29 11.79
CA ASP A 96 -8.84 1.87 12.95
C ASP A 96 -7.89 2.48 13.97
N THR A 97 -6.72 1.87 14.18
CA THR A 97 -5.79 2.27 15.23
C THR A 97 -4.34 2.16 14.79
N SER A 98 -3.49 3.02 15.32
CA SER A 98 -2.02 2.90 15.27
C SER A 98 -1.54 1.94 16.34
N ARG A 99 -0.35 1.36 16.17
CA ARG A 99 0.31 0.56 17.20
C ARG A 99 1.58 1.22 17.70
N THR A 100 1.95 0.95 18.93
CA THR A 100 3.14 1.51 19.57
C THR A 100 3.95 0.41 20.23
N ALA A 101 5.24 0.64 20.36
CA ALA A 101 6.15 -0.18 21.15
C ALA A 101 7.20 0.73 21.80
N ARG A 102 7.85 0.24 22.82
CA ARG A 102 8.96 0.92 23.48
C ARG A 102 10.16 -0.01 23.50
N LEU A 103 11.11 0.22 22.63
CA LEU A 103 12.41 -0.45 22.72
C LEU A 103 13.30 0.27 23.72
N THR A 104 14.20 -0.44 24.34
CA THR A 104 15.13 0.13 25.31
C THR A 104 16.55 -0.20 24.88
N VAL A 105 17.39 0.83 24.77
CA VAL A 105 18.83 0.67 24.56
C VAL A 105 19.50 0.83 25.93
N THR A 106 20.19 -0.21 26.39
CA THR A 106 20.89 -0.19 27.67
C THR A 106 22.38 0.03 27.43
N GLY A 107 22.93 1.02 28.07
CA GLY A 107 24.34 1.42 27.95
C GLY A 107 25.18 1.05 29.15
N GLY A 108 25.19 -0.20 29.58
CA GLY A 108 25.99 -0.61 30.74
C GLY A 108 25.69 0.25 31.98
N ASN A 109 26.72 0.95 32.47
CA ASN A 109 26.57 1.84 33.65
C ASN A 109 25.89 3.19 33.36
N SER A 110 25.62 3.50 32.09
CA SER A 110 24.99 4.75 31.68
C SER A 110 23.45 4.75 31.79
N GLY A 111 22.85 3.56 32.04
CA GLY A 111 21.42 3.40 32.26
C GLY A 111 20.65 3.00 31.00
N ASP A 112 19.33 3.19 31.06
CA ASP A 112 18.38 2.80 30.05
C ASP A 112 17.88 4.01 29.24
N PHE A 113 17.92 3.87 27.93
CA PHE A 113 17.49 4.88 26.96
C PHE A 113 16.28 4.35 26.19
N PRO A 114 15.09 4.76 26.58
CA PRO A 114 13.89 4.32 25.88
C PRO A 114 13.74 5.04 24.55
N VAL A 115 13.33 4.30 23.53
CA VAL A 115 12.93 4.82 22.23
C VAL A 115 11.49 4.43 21.98
N GLU A 116 10.64 5.41 21.78
CA GLU A 116 9.24 5.17 21.42
C GLU A 116 9.14 4.86 19.93
N VAL A 117 8.38 3.81 19.61
CA VAL A 117 8.11 3.44 18.24
C VAL A 117 6.61 3.52 18.00
N VAL A 118 6.22 4.31 17.01
CA VAL A 118 4.83 4.48 16.59
C VAL A 118 4.71 4.02 15.15
N GLN A 119 3.83 3.06 14.89
CA GLN A 119 3.46 2.75 13.51
C GLN A 119 2.03 3.20 13.24
N GLN A 120 1.89 4.04 12.22
CA GLN A 120 0.62 4.64 11.85
C GLN A 120 -0.33 3.57 11.32
N LYS A 121 -1.62 3.81 11.55
CA LYS A 121 -2.67 3.01 10.92
C LYS A 121 -2.64 3.18 9.41
N LEU A 122 -3.10 2.16 8.69
CA LEU A 122 -3.19 2.19 7.25
C LEU A 122 -4.22 3.23 6.80
N GLN A 123 -3.79 4.14 5.92
CA GLN A 123 -4.66 5.12 5.28
C GLN A 123 -5.10 4.56 3.93
N MET A 124 -6.38 4.22 3.81
CA MET A 124 -6.94 3.65 2.58
C MET A 124 -8.30 4.25 2.28
N ASN A 125 -8.63 4.29 1.00
CA ASN A 125 -9.97 4.62 0.53
C ASN A 125 -10.86 3.39 0.68
N ASP A 126 -11.86 3.47 1.55
CA ASP A 126 -12.85 2.41 1.71
C ASP A 126 -13.90 2.50 0.61
N LEU A 127 -13.76 1.66 -0.41
CA LEU A 127 -14.65 1.62 -1.56
C LEU A 127 -16.06 1.12 -1.21
N SER A 128 -16.20 0.39 -0.11
CA SER A 128 -17.49 -0.15 0.36
C SER A 128 -18.23 0.79 1.29
N ALA A 129 -17.63 1.94 1.67
CA ALA A 129 -18.26 2.89 2.58
C ALA A 129 -19.53 3.53 2.01
N ALA A 130 -19.60 3.73 0.70
CA ALA A 130 -20.78 4.28 0.00
C ALA A 130 -21.77 3.21 -0.48
N GLY A 131 -21.43 1.93 -0.31
CA GLY A 131 -22.23 0.78 -0.77
C GLY A 131 -21.36 -0.33 -1.32
N LYS A 132 -21.93 -1.53 -1.41
CA LYS A 132 -21.24 -2.72 -1.88
C LYS A 132 -21.50 -2.95 -3.36
N ALA A 133 -20.46 -3.32 -4.10
CA ALA A 133 -20.55 -3.58 -5.53
C ALA A 133 -19.69 -4.78 -5.94
N ASN A 134 -19.96 -5.34 -7.12
CA ASN A 134 -19.11 -6.35 -7.74
C ASN A 134 -18.02 -5.74 -8.62
N CYS A 135 -18.15 -4.45 -8.94
CA CYS A 135 -17.16 -3.70 -9.72
C CYS A 135 -16.91 -2.36 -9.05
N TYR A 136 -15.66 -2.02 -8.86
CA TYR A 136 -15.22 -0.74 -8.36
C TYR A 136 -14.36 -0.01 -9.39
N ILE A 137 -14.71 1.25 -9.66
CA ILE A 137 -13.88 2.16 -10.45
C ILE A 137 -12.97 2.88 -9.48
N VAL A 138 -11.67 2.81 -9.72
CA VAL A 138 -10.64 3.38 -8.84
C VAL A 138 -9.62 4.19 -9.63
N PRO A 139 -8.95 5.17 -9.02
CA PRO A 139 -7.80 5.83 -9.62
C PRO A 139 -6.69 4.86 -10.02
N THR A 140 -5.88 5.24 -11.00
CA THR A 140 -4.74 4.44 -11.48
C THR A 140 -3.60 4.30 -10.48
N SER A 141 -3.63 5.06 -9.40
CA SER A 141 -2.70 4.98 -8.28
C SER A 141 -3.42 5.31 -6.99
N GLY A 142 -3.29 4.45 -5.99
CA GLY A 142 -3.87 4.65 -4.66
C GLY A 142 -3.95 3.35 -3.86
N ASP A 143 -4.34 3.53 -2.59
CA ASP A 143 -4.53 2.43 -1.64
C ASP A 143 -6.03 2.30 -1.31
N PHE A 144 -6.56 1.08 -1.39
CA PHE A 144 -7.99 0.80 -1.33
C PHE A 144 -8.30 -0.37 -0.41
N ALA A 145 -9.51 -0.32 0.17
CA ALA A 145 -10.07 -1.44 0.91
C ALA A 145 -11.50 -1.72 0.44
N ILE A 146 -11.90 -2.99 0.43
CA ILE A 146 -13.27 -3.42 0.19
C ILE A 146 -13.77 -4.36 1.29
N ASP A 147 -15.07 -4.31 1.56
CA ASP A 147 -15.77 -5.29 2.40
C ASP A 147 -15.89 -6.63 1.64
N ALA A 148 -15.37 -7.69 2.23
CA ALA A 148 -15.44 -9.04 1.72
C ALA A 148 -16.28 -9.96 2.65
N ALA A 149 -17.06 -9.40 3.56
CA ALA A 149 -18.01 -10.16 4.39
C ALA A 149 -19.25 -10.55 3.60
N THR A 150 -19.76 -9.62 2.76
CA THR A 150 -20.98 -9.80 1.95
C THR A 150 -20.68 -9.76 0.47
N GLN A 151 -21.51 -10.46 -0.30
CA GLN A 151 -21.43 -10.45 -1.76
C GLN A 151 -21.74 -9.04 -2.28
N GLY A 152 -21.06 -8.61 -3.32
CA GLY A 152 -21.36 -7.32 -3.94
C GLY A 152 -22.79 -7.28 -4.47
N ASN A 153 -23.42 -6.11 -4.41
CA ASN A 153 -24.84 -5.89 -4.74
C ASN A 153 -25.84 -6.63 -3.84
N SER A 154 -25.41 -7.11 -2.68
CA SER A 154 -26.27 -7.71 -1.68
C SER A 154 -26.00 -7.10 -0.32
N GLU A 155 -27.07 -6.86 0.44
CA GLU A 155 -26.97 -6.40 1.83
C GLU A 155 -26.94 -7.56 2.83
N SER A 156 -27.31 -8.76 2.41
CA SER A 156 -27.55 -9.90 3.31
C SER A 156 -26.78 -11.18 2.96
N GLU A 157 -26.45 -11.39 1.68
CA GLU A 157 -25.76 -12.60 1.25
C GLU A 157 -24.29 -12.58 1.65
N GLN A 158 -23.93 -13.54 2.51
CA GLN A 158 -22.56 -13.63 3.02
C GLN A 158 -21.64 -14.33 2.03
N VAL A 159 -20.40 -13.89 1.94
CA VAL A 159 -19.33 -14.58 1.18
C VAL A 159 -18.96 -15.90 1.86
N GLY A 160 -19.06 -15.96 3.18
CA GLY A 160 -18.67 -17.12 3.98
C GLY A 160 -17.29 -16.99 4.59
N GLU A 161 -16.76 -18.14 5.08
CA GLU A 161 -15.43 -18.17 5.69
C GLU A 161 -14.35 -18.39 4.61
N TRP A 162 -13.46 -17.41 4.47
CA TRP A 162 -12.36 -17.46 3.55
C TRP A 162 -11.01 -17.28 4.28
N THR A 163 -9.91 -17.68 3.66
CA THR A 163 -8.58 -17.72 4.25
C THR A 163 -7.55 -16.89 3.48
N SER A 164 -7.80 -16.60 2.21
CA SER A 164 -6.88 -15.80 1.38
C SER A 164 -7.63 -14.88 0.42
N ALA A 165 -6.97 -13.78 0.04
CA ALA A 165 -7.33 -12.96 -1.10
C ALA A 165 -6.28 -13.14 -2.19
N GLU A 166 -6.70 -13.27 -3.45
CA GLU A 166 -5.82 -13.55 -4.58
C GLU A 166 -6.22 -12.73 -5.80
N LEU A 167 -5.22 -12.37 -6.60
CA LEU A 167 -5.40 -11.82 -7.93
C LEU A 167 -5.68 -12.98 -8.90
N LEU A 168 -6.86 -12.98 -9.52
CA LEU A 168 -7.19 -14.00 -10.51
C LEU A 168 -6.60 -13.67 -11.86
N TRP A 169 -6.70 -12.42 -12.29
CA TRP A 169 -6.09 -11.91 -13.50
C TRP A 169 -6.03 -10.37 -13.49
N GLU A 170 -5.16 -9.82 -14.31
CA GLU A 170 -5.08 -8.40 -14.65
C GLU A 170 -4.72 -8.25 -16.14
N ASP A 171 -5.19 -7.18 -16.78
CA ASP A 171 -4.91 -6.90 -18.20
C ASP A 171 -3.68 -5.99 -18.40
N ASN A 172 -3.15 -5.45 -17.33
CA ASN A 172 -1.92 -4.69 -17.30
C ASN A 172 -1.08 -5.15 -16.11
N ARG A 173 0.17 -5.54 -16.37
CA ARG A 173 1.08 -6.02 -15.31
C ARG A 173 1.29 -4.96 -14.25
N GLU A 174 1.35 -5.40 -13.00
CA GLU A 174 1.56 -4.54 -11.84
C GLU A 174 0.43 -3.49 -11.66
N LEU A 175 -0.76 -3.77 -12.22
CA LEU A 175 -1.93 -2.95 -11.94
C LEU A 175 -2.31 -3.05 -10.47
N ILE A 176 -2.41 -4.29 -9.96
CA ILE A 176 -2.68 -4.56 -8.55
C ILE A 176 -1.36 -4.86 -7.83
N THR A 177 -1.07 -4.05 -6.84
CA THR A 177 0.07 -4.23 -5.94
C THR A 177 -0.42 -4.37 -4.50
N ASP A 178 0.42 -4.93 -3.62
CA ASP A 178 0.14 -5.04 -2.18
C ASP A 178 -1.22 -5.68 -1.85
N LEU A 179 -1.66 -6.68 -2.61
CA LEU A 179 -2.91 -7.38 -2.34
C LEU A 179 -2.81 -8.20 -1.05
N TYR A 180 -3.68 -7.90 -0.10
CA TYR A 180 -3.76 -8.57 1.19
C TYR A 180 -5.22 -8.77 1.61
N GLY A 181 -5.54 -9.97 2.08
CA GLY A 181 -6.83 -10.30 2.69
C GLY A 181 -6.69 -10.48 4.19
N ASP A 182 -7.54 -9.82 4.95
CA ASP A 182 -7.69 -10.04 6.39
C ASP A 182 -8.98 -10.81 6.68
N PRO A 183 -8.90 -12.15 6.90
CA PRO A 183 -10.07 -12.96 7.16
C PRO A 183 -10.77 -12.62 8.47
N GLU A 184 -10.08 -12.04 9.45
CA GLU A 184 -10.65 -11.67 10.76
C GLU A 184 -11.58 -10.47 10.61
N SER A 185 -11.12 -9.40 9.97
CA SER A 185 -11.94 -8.22 9.69
C SER A 185 -12.84 -8.36 8.47
N LYS A 186 -12.70 -9.46 7.70
CA LYS A 186 -13.40 -9.70 6.42
C LYS A 186 -13.17 -8.57 5.40
N ARG A 187 -11.93 -8.09 5.30
CA ARG A 187 -11.54 -7.01 4.39
C ARG A 187 -10.43 -7.43 3.45
N ILE A 188 -10.49 -6.91 2.23
CA ILE A 188 -9.40 -6.99 1.26
C ILE A 188 -8.79 -5.61 1.12
N PHE A 189 -7.47 -5.56 1.13
CA PHE A 189 -6.66 -4.36 0.92
C PHE A 189 -5.82 -4.55 -0.33
N PHE A 190 -5.72 -3.51 -1.15
CA PHE A 190 -4.88 -3.54 -2.35
C PHE A 190 -4.45 -2.13 -2.76
N SER A 191 -3.38 -2.06 -3.53
CA SER A 191 -2.92 -0.82 -4.16
C SER A 191 -3.01 -0.95 -5.67
N THR A 192 -3.23 0.18 -6.36
CA THR A 192 -3.11 0.25 -7.81
C THR A 192 -1.89 1.06 -8.19
N ALA A 193 -1.21 0.68 -9.30
CA ALA A 193 -0.03 1.38 -9.82
C ALA A 193 -0.12 1.67 -11.33
N ALA A 194 -1.16 1.18 -12.01
CA ALA A 194 -1.38 1.36 -13.44
C ALA A 194 -2.87 1.41 -13.78
N ALA A 195 -3.19 1.89 -14.99
CA ALA A 195 -4.52 1.79 -15.56
C ALA A 195 -4.77 0.39 -16.10
N GLY A 196 -6.01 -0.10 -15.98
CA GLY A 196 -6.42 -1.39 -16.52
C GLY A 196 -7.53 -2.04 -15.72
N ASN A 197 -7.71 -3.33 -15.92
CA ASN A 197 -8.73 -4.14 -15.29
C ASN A 197 -8.10 -5.33 -14.56
N ALA A 198 -8.65 -5.66 -13.40
CA ALA A 198 -8.24 -6.83 -12.63
C ALA A 198 -9.45 -7.49 -11.98
N VAL A 199 -9.36 -8.78 -11.71
CA VAL A 199 -10.29 -9.48 -10.82
C VAL A 199 -9.53 -10.04 -9.65
N ILE A 200 -9.93 -9.62 -8.46
CA ILE A 200 -9.47 -10.14 -7.18
C ILE A 200 -10.54 -11.03 -6.56
N ALA A 201 -10.15 -12.03 -5.81
CA ALA A 201 -11.08 -12.99 -5.23
C ALA A 201 -10.67 -13.40 -3.82
N VAL A 202 -11.62 -13.92 -3.06
CA VAL A 202 -11.34 -14.64 -1.82
C VAL A 202 -11.60 -16.13 -1.98
N LYS A 203 -10.73 -16.93 -1.36
CA LYS A 203 -10.77 -18.39 -1.41
C LYS A 203 -10.88 -18.98 -0.01
N ASP A 204 -11.57 -20.11 0.08
CA ASP A 204 -11.59 -20.93 1.28
C ASP A 204 -10.29 -21.74 1.47
N ALA A 205 -10.19 -22.47 2.57
CA ALA A 205 -9.02 -23.31 2.87
C ALA A 205 -8.78 -24.46 1.85
N SER A 206 -9.77 -24.77 1.00
CA SER A 206 -9.62 -25.76 -0.07
C SER A 206 -9.15 -25.15 -1.39
N GLY A 207 -9.00 -23.83 -1.45
CA GLY A 207 -8.65 -23.08 -2.66
C GLY A 207 -9.86 -22.77 -3.56
N LYS A 208 -11.08 -23.05 -3.10
CA LYS A 208 -12.31 -22.72 -3.84
C LYS A 208 -12.58 -21.22 -3.74
N ILE A 209 -12.83 -20.57 -4.87
CA ILE A 209 -13.28 -19.19 -4.94
C ILE A 209 -14.68 -19.09 -4.33
N LEU A 210 -14.84 -18.24 -3.32
CA LEU A 210 -16.13 -17.95 -2.70
C LEU A 210 -16.79 -16.73 -3.32
N TRP A 211 -16.01 -15.68 -3.60
CA TRP A 211 -16.48 -14.48 -4.29
C TRP A 211 -15.32 -13.76 -4.96
N SER A 212 -15.63 -12.86 -5.90
CA SER A 212 -14.66 -12.06 -6.65
C SER A 212 -15.20 -10.67 -6.94
N TRP A 213 -14.30 -9.73 -7.17
CA TRP A 213 -14.60 -8.35 -7.50
C TRP A 213 -13.78 -7.90 -8.70
N HIS A 214 -14.43 -7.19 -9.62
CA HIS A 214 -13.77 -6.52 -10.72
C HIS A 214 -13.27 -5.14 -10.26
N ILE A 215 -11.99 -4.87 -10.47
CA ILE A 215 -11.36 -3.58 -10.23
C ILE A 215 -11.02 -2.95 -11.58
N TRP A 216 -11.59 -1.78 -11.84
CA TRP A 216 -11.29 -0.99 -13.03
C TRP A 216 -10.51 0.24 -12.61
N ALA A 217 -9.18 0.20 -12.76
CA ALA A 217 -8.28 1.29 -12.44
C ALA A 217 -8.20 2.25 -13.64
N THR A 218 -8.72 3.45 -13.49
CA THR A 218 -8.83 4.45 -14.57
C THR A 218 -8.94 5.85 -14.01
N ASP A 219 -8.62 6.83 -14.83
CA ASP A 219 -8.88 8.26 -14.57
C ASP A 219 -10.27 8.73 -15.05
N PHE A 220 -11.09 7.79 -15.54
CA PHE A 220 -12.45 8.05 -15.95
C PHE A 220 -13.36 8.29 -14.73
N ASP A 221 -14.01 9.45 -14.73
CA ASP A 221 -15.07 9.76 -13.75
C ASP A 221 -16.44 9.58 -14.43
N PRO A 222 -17.21 8.54 -14.07
CA PRO A 222 -18.53 8.29 -14.66
C PRO A 222 -19.53 9.39 -14.37
N ASN A 223 -19.34 10.20 -13.31
CA ASN A 223 -20.23 11.30 -12.98
C ASN A 223 -19.92 12.57 -13.78
N ALA A 224 -18.66 12.75 -14.21
CA ALA A 224 -18.24 13.93 -14.95
C ALA A 224 -18.33 13.77 -16.47
N LYS A 225 -18.29 12.53 -16.98
CA LYS A 225 -18.26 12.22 -18.43
C LYS A 225 -19.38 11.28 -18.81
N THR A 226 -20.59 11.83 -18.92
CA THR A 226 -21.76 11.09 -19.34
C THR A 226 -22.34 11.63 -20.64
N LEU A 227 -22.99 10.75 -21.40
CA LEU A 227 -23.77 11.08 -22.58
C LEU A 227 -25.26 11.10 -22.21
N LYS A 228 -25.91 12.24 -22.44
CA LYS A 228 -27.35 12.40 -22.23
C LYS A 228 -28.09 12.21 -23.55
N TYR A 229 -29.04 11.31 -23.55
CA TYR A 229 -29.93 11.07 -24.67
C TYR A 229 -31.36 11.28 -24.25
N THR A 230 -32.10 12.13 -25.00
CA THR A 230 -33.55 12.36 -24.79
C THR A 230 -34.30 11.80 -26.01
N ASN A 231 -35.25 10.90 -25.78
CA ASN A 231 -36.06 10.34 -26.84
C ASN A 231 -37.23 11.31 -27.21
N ASP A 232 -37.97 10.95 -28.25
CA ASP A 232 -39.10 11.75 -28.75
C ASP A 232 -40.24 11.92 -27.74
N ASN A 233 -40.32 11.06 -26.71
CA ASN A 233 -41.29 11.14 -25.63
C ASN A 233 -40.83 12.04 -24.47
N GLY A 234 -39.66 12.67 -24.59
CA GLY A 234 -39.08 13.53 -23.56
C GLY A 234 -38.39 12.80 -22.40
N SER A 235 -38.28 11.46 -22.45
CA SER A 235 -37.52 10.69 -21.46
C SER A 235 -36.05 10.86 -21.71
N THR A 236 -35.28 11.10 -20.64
CA THR A 236 -33.84 11.31 -20.72
C THR A 236 -33.12 10.14 -20.02
N TRP A 237 -32.11 9.61 -20.66
CA TRP A 237 -31.19 8.62 -20.12
C TRP A 237 -29.78 9.19 -20.11
N GLU A 238 -28.99 8.70 -19.17
CA GLU A 238 -27.60 9.07 -19.02
C GLU A 238 -26.74 7.81 -19.10
N PHE A 239 -25.73 7.83 -19.96
CA PHE A 239 -24.85 6.69 -20.23
C PHE A 239 -23.41 7.11 -19.97
N MET A 240 -22.57 6.18 -19.58
CA MET A 240 -21.12 6.39 -19.62
C MET A 240 -20.69 6.69 -21.07
N ASP A 241 -19.63 7.46 -21.25
CA ASP A 241 -19.05 7.78 -22.57
C ASP A 241 -18.32 6.58 -23.20
N ARG A 242 -18.20 5.47 -22.48
CA ARG A 242 -17.41 4.28 -22.86
C ARG A 242 -18.02 3.00 -22.32
N ASN A 243 -17.55 1.87 -22.88
CA ASN A 243 -17.89 0.55 -22.38
C ASN A 243 -17.22 0.29 -21.02
N LEU A 244 -17.83 -0.57 -20.21
CA LEU A 244 -17.29 -0.98 -18.92
C LEU A 244 -15.93 -1.65 -19.11
N GLY A 245 -14.92 -1.18 -18.39
CA GLY A 245 -13.54 -1.64 -18.52
C GLY A 245 -12.76 -1.04 -19.69
N ALA A 246 -13.35 -0.12 -20.47
CA ALA A 246 -12.64 0.50 -21.58
C ALA A 246 -11.55 1.49 -21.11
N ALA A 247 -10.37 1.43 -21.72
CA ALA A 247 -9.28 2.33 -21.43
C ALA A 247 -9.52 3.76 -21.97
N ASN A 248 -10.30 3.90 -23.05
CA ASN A 248 -10.64 5.20 -23.65
C ASN A 248 -11.99 5.13 -24.37
N ALA A 249 -12.45 6.27 -24.89
CA ALA A 249 -13.70 6.39 -25.69
C ALA A 249 -13.41 6.66 -27.18
N GLU A 250 -12.19 6.41 -27.66
CA GLU A 250 -11.79 6.72 -29.04
C GLU A 250 -12.38 5.70 -30.03
N SER A 251 -13.15 6.21 -30.99
CA SER A 251 -13.75 5.37 -32.05
C SER A 251 -12.66 4.66 -32.86
N GLY A 252 -12.78 3.35 -33.01
CA GLY A 252 -11.82 2.50 -33.74
C GLY A 252 -10.57 2.10 -32.96
N SER A 253 -10.45 2.51 -31.70
CA SER A 253 -9.39 2.07 -30.78
C SER A 253 -9.74 0.74 -30.14
N PHE A 254 -8.76 -0.19 -30.02
CA PHE A 254 -8.94 -1.40 -29.22
C PHE A 254 -9.25 -1.09 -27.75
N GLY A 255 -8.72 0.01 -27.20
CA GLY A 255 -8.99 0.46 -25.87
C GLY A 255 -10.44 0.88 -25.60
N ALA A 256 -11.24 1.11 -26.65
CA ALA A 256 -12.66 1.47 -26.52
C ALA A 256 -13.59 0.27 -26.40
N PHE A 257 -13.12 -0.96 -26.67
CA PHE A 257 -13.99 -2.14 -26.62
C PHE A 257 -14.41 -2.53 -25.21
N GLY A 258 -13.60 -2.22 -24.20
CA GLY A 258 -13.82 -2.64 -22.81
C GLY A 258 -13.67 -4.16 -22.66
N LEU A 259 -14.30 -4.69 -21.61
CA LEU A 259 -14.27 -6.11 -21.29
C LEU A 259 -15.46 -6.85 -21.91
N LEU A 260 -15.32 -8.18 -22.06
CA LEU A 260 -16.38 -9.03 -22.57
C LEU A 260 -17.19 -9.60 -21.40
N TYR A 261 -18.52 -9.55 -21.54
CA TYR A 261 -19.45 -10.05 -20.54
C TYR A 261 -20.35 -11.13 -21.13
N GLN A 262 -20.71 -12.12 -20.32
CA GLN A 262 -21.68 -13.15 -20.68
C GLN A 262 -22.92 -13.01 -19.79
N TRP A 263 -24.11 -13.14 -20.38
CA TRP A 263 -25.35 -13.12 -19.61
C TRP A 263 -25.34 -14.18 -18.50
N GLY A 264 -25.70 -13.77 -17.29
CA GLY A 264 -25.73 -14.63 -16.11
C GLY A 264 -24.38 -14.90 -15.46
N ARG A 265 -23.28 -14.34 -15.98
CA ARG A 265 -21.96 -14.40 -15.37
C ARG A 265 -21.62 -13.05 -14.73
N LYS A 266 -21.17 -13.09 -13.47
CA LYS A 266 -20.80 -11.90 -12.69
C LYS A 266 -19.49 -11.27 -13.17
N ASP A 267 -18.46 -12.11 -13.35
CA ASP A 267 -17.12 -11.63 -13.68
C ASP A 267 -16.95 -11.48 -15.20
N PRO A 268 -16.24 -10.43 -15.64
CA PRO A 268 -15.91 -10.26 -17.05
C PRO A 268 -14.90 -11.34 -17.50
N PHE A 269 -14.86 -11.57 -18.81
CA PHE A 269 -13.78 -12.32 -19.42
C PHE A 269 -12.57 -11.42 -19.64
N THR A 270 -11.40 -12.02 -19.51
CA THR A 270 -10.13 -11.37 -19.82
C THR A 270 -10.09 -10.97 -21.29
N ALA A 271 -9.48 -9.81 -21.58
CA ALA A 271 -9.06 -9.50 -22.94
C ALA A 271 -7.90 -10.42 -23.35
N ALA A 272 -7.59 -10.48 -24.65
CA ALA A 272 -6.51 -11.32 -25.18
C ALA A 272 -5.12 -11.00 -24.62
N THR A 273 -4.96 -9.87 -23.93
CA THR A 273 -3.71 -9.39 -23.32
C THR A 273 -3.68 -9.53 -21.80
N ALA A 274 -4.72 -10.14 -21.19
CA ALA A 274 -4.76 -10.29 -19.74
C ALA A 274 -3.74 -11.30 -19.22
N PHE A 275 -3.23 -11.05 -18.03
CA PHE A 275 -2.24 -11.89 -17.36
C PHE A 275 -2.84 -12.51 -16.11
N ALA A 276 -2.72 -13.84 -15.99
CA ALA A 276 -2.93 -14.52 -14.73
C ALA A 276 -1.55 -14.71 -14.05
N PRO A 277 -1.43 -14.48 -12.74
CA PRO A 277 -0.15 -14.65 -12.04
C PRO A 277 0.42 -16.06 -12.16
N GLU A 278 -0.45 -17.07 -12.21
CA GLU A 278 -0.08 -18.49 -12.27
C GLU A 278 0.03 -19.06 -13.69
N ASN A 279 -0.44 -18.34 -14.70
CA ASN A 279 -0.46 -18.78 -16.10
C ASN A 279 -0.14 -17.59 -17.03
N PRO A 280 1.11 -17.12 -17.06
CA PRO A 280 1.50 -15.96 -17.87
C PRO A 280 1.47 -16.21 -19.38
N SER A 281 1.09 -17.41 -19.82
CA SER A 281 1.05 -17.83 -21.23
C SER A 281 -0.37 -18.04 -21.79
N GLU A 282 -1.44 -17.75 -21.03
CA GLU A 282 -2.82 -17.79 -21.53
C GLU A 282 -3.40 -16.42 -21.79
#